data_a177e02c1ba64c006c542c07bd3e3180
#
_entry.id   a177e02c1ba64c006c542c07bd3e3180
#
_cell.length_a   1.000
_cell.length_b   1.000
_cell.length_c   1.000
_cell.angle_alpha   90.00
_cell.angle_beta   90.00
_cell.angle_gamma   90.00
#
_symmetry.space_group_name_H-M   'P 1'
#
loop_
_entity.id
_entity.type
_entity.pdbx_description
1 polymer ?
#
loop_
_entity_poly.entity_id
_entity_poly.type
_entity_poly.pdbx_seq_one_letter_code
_entity_poly.pdbx_strand_id
1 'polypeptide(L)'
;VAKVLFILKRRADFNPEMQTKEGLSTGLYNSASFMRDMLQSQGITSKMVVVQDYNEIDRQVHAWWPTHVVIEALWVIPAKFAELQRLHPKVTWIIRLHSDMPFIAGEGMAMDWLGDYSGFANVVIAANSPRMLREMRNYYQWRDGLDAKSVAKKVIYLPNSYPTKY
;
A
#
# COMPACT_ATOMS: atom_id res chain seq x y z
N VAL A 1 10.33 7.37 16.26
CA VAL A 1 11.20 7.01 15.13
C VAL A 1 10.43 6.09 14.19
N ALA A 2 10.37 6.45 12.90
CA ALA A 2 9.65 5.67 11.92
C ALA A 2 10.33 4.32 11.63
N LYS A 3 9.53 3.27 11.55
CA LYS A 3 9.95 1.91 11.26
C LYS A 3 8.95 1.35 10.25
N VAL A 4 9.38 1.12 9.01
CA VAL A 4 8.50 0.88 7.86
C VAL A 4 8.61 -0.55 7.36
N LEU A 5 7.49 -1.26 7.33
CA LEU A 5 7.37 -2.62 6.81
C LEU A 5 6.62 -2.60 5.47
N PHE A 6 7.27 -3.06 4.41
CA PHE A 6 6.65 -3.29 3.11
C PHE A 6 6.16 -4.72 3.02
N ILE A 7 4.89 -4.92 2.68
CA ILE A 7 4.28 -6.25 2.55
C ILE A 7 3.80 -6.46 1.12
N LEU A 8 4.31 -7.53 0.50
CA LEU A 8 3.91 -7.97 -0.83
C LEU A 8 3.18 -9.30 -0.73
N LYS A 9 2.16 -9.47 -1.57
CA LYS A 9 1.45 -10.75 -1.71
C LYS A 9 2.09 -11.58 -2.80
N ARG A 10 2.32 -12.85 -2.52
CA ARG A 10 2.71 -13.84 -3.53
C ARG A 10 1.52 -14.09 -4.47
N ARG A 11 1.78 -14.10 -5.78
CA ARG A 11 0.74 -14.41 -6.77
C ARG A 11 0.57 -15.91 -6.91
N ALA A 12 -0.69 -16.34 -7.09
CA ALA A 12 -1.04 -17.73 -7.36
C ALA A 12 -0.69 -18.13 -8.82
N ASP A 13 -0.82 -17.19 -9.76
CA ASP A 13 -0.54 -17.41 -11.16
C ASP A 13 0.94 -17.25 -11.43
N PHE A 14 1.61 -18.38 -11.61
CA PHE A 14 3.04 -18.40 -11.86
C PHE A 14 3.32 -18.21 -13.36
N ASN A 15 3.89 -17.08 -13.75
CA ASN A 15 4.53 -16.89 -15.03
C ASN A 15 6.04 -16.72 -14.81
N PRO A 16 6.87 -17.73 -15.17
CA PRO A 16 8.32 -17.71 -14.90
C PRO A 16 9.07 -16.55 -15.53
N GLU A 17 8.53 -15.98 -16.62
CA GLU A 17 9.18 -14.87 -17.35
C GLU A 17 8.94 -13.51 -16.67
N MET A 18 7.89 -13.39 -15.86
CA MET A 18 7.44 -12.12 -15.27
C MET A 18 7.50 -12.07 -13.76
N GLN A 19 7.98 -13.13 -13.11
CA GLN A 19 7.98 -13.24 -11.65
C GLN A 19 9.36 -13.59 -11.13
N THR A 20 9.64 -13.19 -9.90
CA THR A 20 10.81 -13.67 -9.17
C THR A 20 10.66 -15.12 -8.82
N LYS A 21 11.76 -15.78 -8.36
CA LYS A 21 11.73 -17.16 -7.87
C LYS A 21 10.72 -17.39 -6.74
N GLU A 22 10.38 -16.33 -6.01
CA GLU A 22 9.39 -16.34 -4.93
C GLU A 22 7.94 -16.18 -5.42
N GLY A 23 7.71 -16.12 -6.73
CA GLY A 23 6.37 -15.93 -7.30
C GLY A 23 5.86 -14.49 -7.21
N LEU A 24 6.77 -13.51 -7.25
CA LEU A 24 6.43 -12.09 -7.18
C LEU A 24 6.48 -11.44 -8.56
N SER A 25 5.61 -10.46 -8.77
CA SER A 25 5.74 -9.56 -9.92
C SER A 25 7.05 -8.79 -9.80
N THR A 26 7.90 -8.90 -10.82
CA THR A 26 9.19 -8.20 -10.85
C THR A 26 9.04 -6.69 -10.68
N GLY A 27 8.01 -6.09 -11.30
CA GLY A 27 7.73 -4.66 -11.17
C GLY A 27 7.38 -4.24 -9.75
N LEU A 28 6.48 -4.98 -9.08
CA LEU A 28 6.11 -4.69 -7.69
C LEU A 28 7.28 -4.91 -6.73
N TYR A 29 8.01 -6.00 -6.90
CA TYR A 29 9.17 -6.33 -6.09
C TYR A 29 10.25 -5.24 -6.19
N ASN A 30 10.61 -4.85 -7.41
CA ASN A 30 11.62 -3.81 -7.64
C ASN A 30 11.17 -2.47 -7.07
N SER A 31 9.91 -2.09 -7.30
CA SER A 31 9.36 -0.84 -6.77
C SER A 31 9.41 -0.78 -5.24
N ALA A 32 9.03 -1.85 -4.56
CA ALA A 32 9.11 -1.93 -3.11
C ALA A 32 10.56 -1.95 -2.61
N SER A 33 11.45 -2.68 -3.27
CA SER A 33 12.88 -2.75 -2.93
C SER A 33 13.54 -1.38 -3.02
N PHE A 34 13.28 -0.64 -4.09
CA PHE A 34 13.86 0.71 -4.28
C PHE A 34 13.38 1.68 -3.20
N MET A 35 12.11 1.61 -2.82
CA MET A 35 11.57 2.44 -1.73
C MET A 35 12.20 2.06 -0.39
N ARG A 36 12.30 0.77 -0.08
CA ARG A 36 12.99 0.28 1.12
C ARG A 36 14.43 0.77 1.18
N ASP A 37 15.18 0.61 0.10
CA ASP A 37 16.58 0.98 0.03
C ASP A 37 16.76 2.51 0.15
N MET A 38 15.87 3.28 -0.47
CA MET A 38 15.86 4.73 -0.32
C MET A 38 15.64 5.15 1.13
N LEU A 39 14.65 4.56 1.81
CA LEU A 39 14.40 4.84 3.24
C LEU A 39 15.60 4.48 4.11
N GLN A 40 16.21 3.32 3.88
CA GLN A 40 17.43 2.90 4.59
C GLN A 40 18.58 3.88 4.37
N SER A 41 18.75 4.39 3.15
CA SER A 41 19.78 5.39 2.85
C SER A 41 19.57 6.72 3.58
N GLN A 42 18.34 7.00 3.98
CA GLN A 42 17.98 8.18 4.79
C GLN A 42 17.98 7.90 6.30
N GLY A 43 18.47 6.74 6.71
CA GLY A 43 18.52 6.35 8.12
C GLY A 43 17.19 5.88 8.71
N ILE A 44 16.19 5.59 7.87
CA ILE A 44 14.89 5.07 8.30
C ILE A 44 14.91 3.55 8.26
N THR A 45 14.66 2.91 9.41
CA THR A 45 14.58 1.45 9.50
C THR A 45 13.43 0.93 8.65
N SER A 46 13.74 0.09 7.68
CA SER A 46 12.74 -0.47 6.77
C SER A 46 13.07 -1.92 6.41
N LYS A 47 12.02 -2.69 6.15
CA LYS A 47 12.07 -4.12 5.83
C LYS A 47 10.99 -4.45 4.81
N MET A 48 11.22 -5.49 4.02
CA MET A 48 10.25 -6.02 3.07
C MET A 48 9.99 -7.49 3.36
N VAL A 49 8.72 -7.88 3.37
CA VAL A 49 8.29 -9.27 3.55
C VAL A 49 7.30 -9.66 2.46
N VAL A 50 7.24 -10.96 2.18
CA VAL A 50 6.30 -11.56 1.23
C VAL A 50 5.38 -12.49 2.00
N VAL A 51 4.09 -12.36 1.78
CA VAL A 51 3.06 -13.19 2.41
C VAL A 51 2.24 -13.95 1.37
N GLN A 52 1.62 -15.05 1.77
CA GLN A 52 0.72 -15.83 0.93
C GLN A 52 -0.62 -15.11 0.73
N ASP A 53 -1.16 -14.55 1.83
CA ASP A 53 -2.42 -13.82 1.84
C ASP A 53 -2.47 -12.83 3.03
N TYR A 54 -3.57 -12.08 3.14
CA TYR A 54 -3.73 -11.07 4.19
C TYR A 54 -3.82 -11.67 5.61
N ASN A 55 -4.04 -12.97 5.78
CA ASN A 55 -4.08 -13.60 7.11
C ASN A 55 -2.68 -13.71 7.76
N GLU A 56 -1.62 -13.55 6.98
CA GLU A 56 -0.25 -13.53 7.51
C GLU A 56 0.23 -12.14 7.95
N ILE A 57 -0.52 -11.08 7.66
CA ILE A 57 -0.11 -9.70 7.95
C ILE A 57 0.06 -9.49 9.46
N ASP A 58 -0.90 -9.90 10.27
CA ASP A 58 -0.84 -9.76 11.73
C ASP A 58 0.44 -10.35 12.32
N ARG A 59 0.80 -11.56 11.92
CA ARG A 59 2.02 -12.23 12.37
C ARG A 59 3.27 -11.42 12.03
N GLN A 60 3.37 -10.89 10.83
CA GLN A 60 4.53 -10.09 10.39
C GLN A 60 4.64 -8.77 11.16
N VAL A 61 3.53 -8.11 11.41
CA VAL A 61 3.49 -6.87 12.18
C VAL A 61 3.83 -7.12 13.65
N HIS A 62 3.26 -8.17 14.23
CA HIS A 62 3.54 -8.55 15.62
C HIS A 62 5.02 -8.92 15.82
N ALA A 63 5.65 -9.58 14.87
CA ALA A 63 7.04 -10.01 14.97
C ALA A 63 8.04 -8.85 14.89
N TRP A 64 7.72 -7.75 14.20
CA TRP A 64 8.68 -6.69 13.90
C TRP A 64 8.35 -5.31 14.50
N TRP A 65 7.11 -5.08 14.91
CA TRP A 65 6.65 -3.82 15.54
C TRP A 65 6.88 -2.57 14.67
N PRO A 66 6.40 -2.52 13.43
CA PRO A 66 6.52 -1.33 12.61
C PRO A 66 5.62 -0.21 13.11
N THR A 67 5.98 1.04 12.78
CA THR A 67 5.10 2.20 12.94
C THR A 67 4.21 2.40 11.73
N HIS A 68 4.71 2.04 10.55
CA HIS A 68 4.04 2.15 9.26
C HIS A 68 4.14 0.83 8.52
N VAL A 69 3.03 0.40 7.94
CA VAL A 69 2.99 -0.78 7.06
C VAL A 69 2.54 -0.32 5.69
N VAL A 70 3.33 -0.61 4.68
CA VAL A 70 3.01 -0.33 3.28
C VAL A 70 2.55 -1.62 2.62
N ILE A 71 1.29 -1.66 2.24
CA ILE A 71 0.72 -2.74 1.45
C ILE A 71 0.92 -2.42 -0.02
N GLU A 72 1.65 -3.26 -0.71
CA GLU A 72 1.94 -3.08 -2.13
C GLU A 72 0.81 -3.64 -2.99
N ALA A 73 0.09 -2.75 -3.65
CA ALA A 73 -1.11 -2.99 -4.45
C ALA A 73 -2.38 -3.26 -3.62
N LEU A 74 -3.48 -3.52 -4.33
CA LEU A 74 -4.84 -3.57 -3.79
C LEU A 74 -5.29 -5.04 -3.64
N TRP A 75 -4.99 -5.66 -2.52
CA TRP A 75 -5.32 -7.07 -2.28
C TRP A 75 -5.85 -7.37 -0.88
N VAL A 76 -5.86 -6.39 0.01
CA VAL A 76 -6.39 -6.56 1.38
C VAL A 76 -7.82 -6.06 1.41
N ILE A 77 -8.75 -6.94 1.76
CA ILE A 77 -10.17 -6.58 1.87
C ILE A 77 -10.41 -5.60 3.02
N PRO A 78 -11.41 -4.72 2.93
CA PRO A 78 -11.72 -3.75 3.99
C PRO A 78 -11.98 -4.40 5.36
N ALA A 79 -12.67 -5.53 5.39
CA ALA A 79 -12.94 -6.25 6.64
C ALA A 79 -11.65 -6.66 7.38
N LYS A 80 -10.57 -6.97 6.65
CA LYS A 80 -9.27 -7.29 7.26
C LYS A 80 -8.66 -6.08 7.93
N PHE A 81 -8.81 -4.88 7.39
CA PHE A 81 -8.34 -3.65 8.04
C PHE A 81 -9.09 -3.34 9.33
N ALA A 82 -10.37 -3.67 9.42
CA ALA A 82 -11.11 -3.57 10.68
C ALA A 82 -10.46 -4.40 11.79
N GLU A 83 -10.06 -5.63 11.47
CA GLU A 83 -9.33 -6.51 12.37
C GLU A 83 -7.92 -5.98 12.69
N LEU A 84 -7.14 -5.65 11.66
CA LEU A 84 -5.76 -5.18 11.81
C LEU A 84 -5.66 -3.87 12.60
N GLN A 85 -6.59 -2.94 12.38
CA GLN A 85 -6.63 -1.69 13.13
C GLN A 85 -6.95 -1.91 14.61
N ARG A 86 -7.78 -2.91 14.92
CA ARG A 86 -8.08 -3.31 16.31
C ARG A 86 -6.88 -3.96 16.98
N LEU A 87 -6.14 -4.83 16.26
CA LEU A 87 -4.97 -5.54 16.78
C LEU A 87 -3.74 -4.65 16.90
N HIS A 88 -3.61 -3.68 16.00
CA HIS A 88 -2.45 -2.78 15.89
C HIS A 88 -2.89 -1.31 15.79
N PRO A 89 -3.49 -0.75 16.85
CA PRO A 89 -4.12 0.59 16.79
C PRO A 89 -3.15 1.75 16.57
N LYS A 90 -1.86 1.53 16.78
CA LYS A 90 -0.81 2.56 16.60
C LYS A 90 -0.15 2.51 15.24
N VAL A 91 -0.45 1.52 14.42
CA VAL A 91 0.13 1.37 13.08
C VAL A 91 -0.62 2.24 12.08
N THR A 92 0.12 2.96 11.26
CA THR A 92 -0.41 3.61 10.05
C THR A 92 -0.28 2.64 8.88
N TRP A 93 -1.40 2.35 8.22
CA TRP A 93 -1.48 1.45 7.07
C TRP A 93 -1.52 2.27 5.80
N ILE A 94 -0.57 2.05 4.89
CA ILE A 94 -0.47 2.76 3.62
C ILE A 94 -0.70 1.76 2.50
N ILE A 95 -1.77 1.96 1.74
CA ILE A 95 -2.05 1.16 0.54
C ILE A 95 -1.42 1.89 -0.65
N ARG A 96 -0.37 1.33 -1.20
CA ARG A 96 0.37 1.92 -2.31
C ARG A 96 -0.18 1.40 -3.63
N LEU A 97 -0.82 2.29 -4.39
CA LEU A 97 -1.43 1.96 -5.67
C LEU A 97 -0.38 1.93 -6.79
N HIS A 98 -0.51 0.95 -7.67
CA HIS A 98 0.37 0.75 -8.82
C HIS A 98 -0.35 0.89 -10.16
N SER A 99 -1.67 1.09 -10.14
CA SER A 99 -2.51 1.24 -11.33
C SER A 99 -3.19 2.59 -11.35
N ASP A 100 -3.49 3.10 -12.55
CA ASP A 100 -4.25 4.34 -12.71
C ASP A 100 -5.75 4.13 -12.44
N MET A 101 -6.46 5.21 -12.13
CA MET A 101 -7.90 5.18 -11.82
C MET A 101 -8.76 4.49 -12.87
N PRO A 102 -8.58 4.71 -14.19
CA PRO A 102 -9.38 4.01 -15.18
C PRO A 102 -9.19 2.50 -15.14
N PHE A 103 -7.98 2.01 -14.87
CA PHE A 103 -7.69 0.60 -14.71
C PHE A 103 -8.37 0.02 -13.46
N ILE A 104 -8.24 0.71 -12.33
CA ILE A 104 -8.88 0.33 -11.07
C ILE A 104 -10.40 0.28 -11.21
N ALA A 105 -10.98 1.26 -11.88
CA ALA A 105 -12.43 1.30 -12.13
C ALA A 105 -12.93 0.11 -12.95
N GLY A 106 -12.06 -0.50 -13.78
CA GLY A 106 -12.33 -1.73 -14.51
C GLY A 106 -12.12 -3.03 -13.73
N GLU A 107 -11.58 -2.97 -12.53
CA GLU A 107 -11.23 -4.15 -11.70
C GLU A 107 -12.35 -4.57 -10.73
N GLY A 108 -13.59 -4.61 -11.16
CA GLY A 108 -14.69 -5.14 -10.35
C GLY A 108 -14.81 -4.45 -8.97
N MET A 109 -14.50 -5.14 -7.90
CA MET A 109 -14.67 -4.66 -6.52
C MET A 109 -13.60 -3.65 -6.05
N ALA A 110 -12.60 -3.33 -6.85
CA ALA A 110 -11.49 -2.48 -6.43
C ALA A 110 -11.94 -1.08 -6.01
N MET A 111 -12.87 -0.48 -6.73
CA MET A 111 -13.43 0.83 -6.39
C MET A 111 -14.26 0.79 -5.11
N ASP A 112 -14.99 -0.29 -4.87
CA ASP A 112 -15.75 -0.48 -3.63
C ASP A 112 -14.81 -0.58 -2.44
N TRP A 113 -13.73 -1.34 -2.56
CA TRP A 113 -12.71 -1.43 -1.51
C TRP A 113 -12.06 -0.08 -1.22
N LEU A 114 -11.65 0.66 -2.26
CA LEU A 114 -11.11 2.00 -2.07
C LEU A 114 -12.09 2.90 -1.33
N GLY A 115 -13.37 2.84 -1.70
CA GLY A 115 -14.42 3.57 -1.00
C GLY A 115 -14.50 3.18 0.47
N ASP A 116 -14.52 1.90 0.78
CA ASP A 116 -14.66 1.40 2.15
C ASP A 116 -13.44 1.69 3.02
N TYR A 117 -12.24 1.82 2.44
CA TYR A 117 -11.04 2.20 3.20
C TYR A 117 -11.14 3.60 3.82
N SER A 118 -12.02 4.47 3.33
CA SER A 118 -12.23 5.79 3.95
C SER A 118 -12.76 5.72 5.38
N GLY A 119 -13.44 4.62 5.72
CA GLY A 119 -13.97 4.38 7.07
C GLY A 119 -12.91 4.04 8.13
N PHE A 120 -11.65 3.85 7.74
CA PHE A 120 -10.57 3.48 8.65
C PHE A 120 -9.59 4.63 8.84
N ALA A 121 -9.57 5.24 10.03
CA ALA A 121 -8.76 6.43 10.32
C ALA A 121 -7.25 6.23 10.06
N ASN A 122 -6.75 5.02 10.31
CA ASN A 122 -5.32 4.70 10.17
C ASN A 122 -4.93 4.14 8.80
N VAL A 123 -5.86 4.07 7.87
CA VAL A 123 -5.62 3.60 6.49
C VAL A 123 -5.47 4.81 5.56
N VAL A 124 -4.33 4.88 4.89
CA VAL A 124 -3.96 5.96 3.97
C VAL A 124 -3.75 5.37 2.58
N ILE A 125 -4.21 6.06 1.56
CA ILE A 125 -4.01 5.68 0.17
C ILE A 125 -2.84 6.47 -0.40
N ALA A 126 -1.86 5.78 -0.98
CA ALA A 126 -0.72 6.40 -1.63
C ALA A 126 -0.87 6.36 -3.15
N ALA A 127 -1.00 7.51 -3.75
CA ALA A 127 -1.05 7.69 -5.19
C ALA A 127 0.36 7.77 -5.78
N ASN A 128 0.56 7.16 -6.95
CA ASN A 128 1.86 7.07 -7.61
C ASN A 128 2.15 8.20 -8.62
N SER A 129 1.16 9.04 -8.90
CA SER A 129 1.30 10.16 -9.82
C SER A 129 0.48 11.36 -9.36
N PRO A 130 0.82 12.60 -9.79
CA PRO A 130 0.01 13.77 -9.48
C PRO A 130 -1.44 13.67 -9.99
N ARG A 131 -1.63 13.03 -11.14
CA ARG A 131 -2.96 12.77 -11.69
C ARG A 131 -3.76 11.85 -10.77
N MET A 132 -3.19 10.72 -10.38
CA MET A 132 -3.81 9.76 -9.48
C MET A 132 -4.15 10.40 -8.13
N LEU A 133 -3.26 11.21 -7.58
CA LEU A 133 -3.47 11.95 -6.34
C LEU A 133 -4.73 12.83 -6.44
N ARG A 134 -4.84 13.61 -7.50
CA ARG A 134 -5.99 14.49 -7.74
C ARG A 134 -7.28 13.70 -7.91
N GLU A 135 -7.27 12.67 -8.74
CA GLU A 135 -8.43 11.83 -9.01
C GLU A 135 -8.93 11.10 -7.75
N MET A 136 -8.03 10.54 -6.96
CA MET A 136 -8.38 9.88 -5.69
C MET A 136 -8.92 10.86 -4.65
N ARG A 137 -8.33 12.05 -4.53
CA ARG A 137 -8.83 13.09 -3.63
C ARG A 137 -10.22 13.56 -4.04
N ASN A 138 -10.44 13.77 -5.33
CA ASN A 138 -11.77 14.13 -5.85
C ASN A 138 -12.80 13.03 -5.57
N TYR A 139 -12.43 11.78 -5.73
CA TYR A 139 -13.29 10.64 -5.46
C TYR A 139 -13.78 10.62 -4.00
N TYR A 140 -12.89 10.76 -3.03
CA TYR A 140 -13.27 10.76 -1.62
C TYR A 140 -14.03 12.03 -1.21
N GLN A 141 -13.72 13.18 -1.79
CA GLN A 141 -14.49 14.39 -1.56
C GLN A 141 -15.93 14.25 -2.08
N TRP A 142 -16.09 13.68 -3.26
CA TRP A 142 -17.41 13.43 -3.84
C TRP A 142 -18.18 12.35 -3.09
N ARG A 143 -17.55 11.22 -2.81
CA ARG A 143 -18.22 10.06 -2.17
C ARG A 143 -18.56 10.33 -0.70
N ASP A 144 -17.62 10.84 0.05
CA ASP A 144 -17.69 10.92 1.52
C ASP A 144 -17.83 12.35 2.05
N GLY A 145 -17.83 13.35 1.18
CA GLY A 145 -17.94 14.76 1.57
C GLY A 145 -16.76 15.27 2.40
N LEU A 146 -15.59 14.69 2.25
CA LEU A 146 -14.40 15.08 3.01
C LEU A 146 -13.97 16.50 2.63
N ASP A 147 -13.60 17.30 3.64
CA ASP A 147 -12.99 18.61 3.41
C ASP A 147 -11.54 18.47 2.87
N ALA A 148 -10.96 19.57 2.43
CA ALA A 148 -9.63 19.60 1.85
C ALA A 148 -8.55 19.08 2.82
N LYS A 149 -8.67 19.40 4.11
CA LYS A 149 -7.73 18.97 5.15
C LYS A 149 -7.80 17.47 5.41
N SER A 150 -9.01 16.94 5.52
CA SER A 150 -9.24 15.51 5.77
C SER A 150 -8.80 14.66 4.58
N VAL A 151 -9.12 15.08 3.35
CA VAL A 151 -8.72 14.35 2.15
C VAL A 151 -7.21 14.38 1.92
N ALA A 152 -6.52 15.47 2.27
CA ALA A 152 -5.07 15.56 2.18
C ALA A 152 -4.34 14.58 3.11
N LYS A 153 -4.97 14.22 4.24
CA LYS A 153 -4.46 13.18 5.15
C LYS A 153 -4.79 11.77 4.66
N LYS A 154 -5.91 11.60 3.97
CA LYS A 154 -6.38 10.29 3.48
C LYS A 154 -5.64 9.81 2.25
N VAL A 155 -5.31 10.71 1.35
CA VAL A 155 -4.61 10.41 0.10
C VAL A 155 -3.33 11.20 0.03
N ILE A 156 -2.20 10.49 0.02
CA ILE A 156 -0.86 11.07 -0.06
C ILE A 156 -0.22 10.78 -1.41
N TYR A 157 0.77 11.57 -1.78
CA TYR A 157 1.59 11.33 -2.96
C TYR A 157 2.85 10.58 -2.57
N LEU A 158 3.01 9.38 -3.14
CA LEU A 158 4.19 8.54 -2.91
C LEU A 158 4.62 7.92 -4.25
N PRO A 159 5.41 8.67 -5.05
CA PRO A 159 5.86 8.18 -6.35
C PRO A 159 6.84 7.03 -6.21
N ASN A 160 7.01 6.26 -7.29
CA ASN A 160 8.04 5.24 -7.35
C ASN A 160 9.43 5.90 -7.28
N SER A 161 10.30 5.31 -6.48
CA SER A 161 11.72 5.67 -6.44
C SER A 161 12.51 4.74 -7.35
N TYR A 162 13.44 5.30 -8.08
CA TYR A 162 14.38 4.56 -8.93
C TYR A 162 15.81 4.89 -8.53
N PRO A 163 16.74 3.93 -8.58
CA PRO A 163 18.13 4.22 -8.30
C PRO A 163 18.70 5.19 -9.37
N THR A 164 19.45 6.16 -8.92
CA THR A 164 20.08 7.15 -9.80
C THR A 164 21.43 6.67 -10.34
N LYS A 165 21.94 5.57 -9.83
CA LYS A 165 23.18 4.91 -10.28
C LYS A 165 22.87 3.44 -10.56
N TYR A 166 23.21 3.01 -11.75
CA TYR A 166 23.16 1.62 -12.19
C TYR A 166 24.53 0.97 -12.04
#